data_9bc181956250ac60102e03a37f4a07fc
#
_entry.id   9bc181956250ac60102e03a37f4a07fc
#
_cell.length_a   1.000
_cell.length_b   1.000
_cell.length_c   1.000
_cell.angle_alpha   90.00
_cell.angle_beta   90.00
_cell.angle_gamma   90.00
#
_symmetry.space_group_name_H-M   'P 1'
#
loop_
_entity.id
_entity.type
_entity.pdbx_description
1 polymer ?
#
loop_
_entity_poly.entity_id
_entity_poly.type
_entity_poly.pdbx_seq_one_letter_code
_entity_poly.pdbx_strand_id
1 'polypeptide(L)'
;MIVRIMGEGQVRLADSHFAELDKLDDELLAEVRDGDADGFRRTLHALLDKVRELGEPLPDDSLEPSELILPAPGATMEEVREMLDDEGLIPSP
;
A
#
# COMPACT_ATOMS: atom_id res chain seq x y z
N MET A 1 10.32 -7.41 4.90
CA MET A 1 9.44 -7.13 3.73
C MET A 1 9.81 -5.79 3.13
N ILE A 2 10.01 -5.75 1.85
CA ILE A 2 10.34 -4.50 1.13
C ILE A 2 9.08 -3.99 0.44
N VAL A 3 8.71 -2.74 0.75
CA VAL A 3 7.51 -2.10 0.21
C VAL A 3 7.93 -0.88 -0.61
N ARG A 4 7.43 -0.79 -1.83
CA ARG A 4 7.64 0.39 -2.67
C ARG A 4 6.37 1.23 -2.69
N ILE A 5 6.51 2.52 -2.39
CA ILE A 5 5.43 3.49 -2.56
C ILE A 5 5.73 4.24 -3.86
N MET A 6 4.80 4.15 -4.81
CA MET A 6 4.97 4.80 -6.11
C MET A 6 5.22 6.29 -5.94
N GLY A 7 6.31 6.78 -6.54
CA GLY A 7 6.70 8.18 -6.45
C GLY A 7 7.52 8.55 -5.22
N GLU A 8 7.67 7.67 -4.23
CA GLU A 8 8.42 7.97 -3.01
C GLU A 8 9.66 7.10 -2.80
N GLY A 9 9.63 5.84 -3.26
CA GLY A 9 10.75 4.92 -3.09
C GLY A 9 10.41 3.70 -2.26
N GLN A 10 11.43 3.06 -1.70
CA GLN A 10 11.30 1.80 -0.98
C GLN A 10 11.51 1.98 0.51
N VAL A 11 10.79 1.18 1.30
CA VAL A 11 10.99 1.08 2.75
C VAL A 11 11.06 -0.39 3.14
N ARG A 12 11.78 -0.65 4.23
CA ARG A 12 11.87 -1.99 4.82
C ARG A 12 10.98 -2.07 6.04
N LEU A 13 10.11 -3.07 6.07
CA LEU A 13 9.18 -3.32 7.18
C LEU A 13 9.43 -4.68 7.79
N ALA A 14 9.27 -4.79 9.11
CA ALA A 14 9.25 -6.09 9.76
C ALA A 14 7.99 -6.86 9.37
N ASP A 15 8.11 -8.18 9.20
CA ASP A 15 6.99 -9.03 8.80
C ASP A 15 5.86 -9.03 9.83
N SER A 16 6.16 -8.70 11.09
CA SER A 16 5.16 -8.61 12.16
C SER A 16 4.10 -7.54 11.90
N HIS A 17 4.36 -6.59 11.00
CA HIS A 17 3.40 -5.54 10.66
C HIS A 17 2.45 -5.93 9.52
N PHE A 18 2.65 -7.10 8.93
CA PHE A 18 1.85 -7.55 7.78
C PHE A 18 0.35 -7.57 8.07
N ALA A 19 -0.04 -8.08 9.24
CA ALA A 19 -1.47 -8.19 9.58
C ALA A 19 -2.18 -6.83 9.64
N GLU A 20 -1.49 -5.80 10.15
CA GLU A 20 -2.03 -4.45 10.20
C GLU A 20 -2.22 -3.86 8.80
N LEU A 21 -1.24 -4.07 7.93
CA LEU A 21 -1.30 -3.58 6.55
C LEU A 21 -2.37 -4.32 5.75
N ASP A 22 -2.50 -5.62 5.95
CA ASP A 22 -3.49 -6.44 5.27
C ASP A 22 -4.90 -5.98 5.62
N LYS A 23 -5.14 -5.62 6.87
CA LYS A 23 -6.43 -5.10 7.33
C LYS A 23 -6.78 -3.79 6.62
N LEU A 24 -5.82 -2.88 6.49
CA LEU A 24 -6.04 -1.61 5.78
C LEU A 24 -6.25 -1.85 4.28
N ASP A 25 -5.56 -2.81 3.70
CA ASP A 25 -5.73 -3.20 2.30
C ASP A 25 -7.14 -3.74 2.05
N ASP A 26 -7.67 -4.55 2.96
CA ASP A 26 -9.03 -5.06 2.87
C ASP A 26 -10.07 -3.93 2.90
N GLU A 27 -9.86 -2.93 3.75
CA GLU A 27 -10.72 -1.76 3.81
C GLU A 27 -10.65 -0.96 2.51
N LEU A 28 -9.46 -0.79 1.97
CA LEU A 28 -9.24 -0.09 0.71
C LEU A 28 -9.98 -0.78 -0.44
N LEU A 29 -9.86 -2.10 -0.51
CA LEU A 29 -10.52 -2.91 -1.53
C LEU A 29 -12.05 -2.76 -1.46
N ALA A 30 -12.61 -2.80 -0.25
CA ALA A 30 -14.04 -2.63 -0.05
C ALA A 30 -14.51 -1.25 -0.50
N GLU A 31 -13.76 -0.20 -0.19
CA GLU A 31 -14.09 1.16 -0.57
C GLU A 31 -14.03 1.37 -2.09
N VAL A 32 -13.05 0.77 -2.75
CA VAL A 32 -12.96 0.80 -4.22
C VAL A 32 -14.15 0.09 -4.85
N ARG A 33 -14.55 -1.05 -4.33
CA ARG A 33 -15.71 -1.80 -4.82
C ARG A 33 -17.02 -1.04 -4.63
N ASP A 34 -17.14 -0.33 -3.53
CA ASP A 34 -18.35 0.44 -3.19
C ASP A 34 -18.39 1.81 -3.87
N GLY A 35 -17.29 2.24 -4.46
CA GLY A 35 -17.19 3.58 -5.06
C GLY A 35 -17.11 4.70 -4.04
N ASP A 36 -16.64 4.40 -2.81
CA ASP A 36 -16.52 5.37 -1.72
C ASP A 36 -15.20 6.15 -1.84
N ALA A 37 -15.22 7.25 -2.59
CA ALA A 37 -14.03 8.03 -2.86
C ALA A 37 -13.43 8.67 -1.60
N ASP A 38 -14.25 9.14 -0.67
CA ASP A 38 -13.77 9.76 0.56
C ASP A 38 -13.12 8.73 1.49
N GLY A 39 -13.77 7.58 1.66
CA GLY A 39 -13.21 6.48 2.43
C GLY A 39 -11.92 5.97 1.82
N PHE A 40 -11.91 5.82 0.50
CA PHE A 40 -10.71 5.41 -0.24
C PHE A 40 -9.52 6.33 0.07
N ARG A 41 -9.69 7.63 -0.01
CA ARG A 41 -8.60 8.57 0.27
C ARG A 41 -8.10 8.48 1.70
N ARG A 42 -9.01 8.37 2.67
CA ARG A 42 -8.63 8.23 4.08
C ARG A 42 -7.86 6.94 4.32
N THR A 43 -8.34 5.84 3.78
CA THR A 43 -7.71 4.53 3.97
C THR A 43 -6.36 4.47 3.27
N LEU A 44 -6.27 5.02 2.05
CA LEU A 44 -4.99 5.06 1.33
C LEU A 44 -3.95 5.86 2.12
N HIS A 45 -4.31 7.05 2.61
CA HIS A 45 -3.40 7.87 3.41
C HIS A 45 -3.01 7.16 4.69
N ALA A 46 -3.95 6.51 5.37
CA ALA A 46 -3.67 5.75 6.59
C ALA A 46 -2.68 4.61 6.32
N LEU A 47 -2.86 3.89 5.21
CA LEU A 47 -1.97 2.80 4.82
C LEU A 47 -0.57 3.32 4.53
N LEU A 48 -0.44 4.38 3.75
CA LEU A 48 0.86 4.96 3.41
C LEU A 48 1.56 5.55 4.63
N ASP A 49 0.83 6.24 5.49
CA ASP A 49 1.39 6.81 6.73
C ASP A 49 1.88 5.69 7.66
N LYS A 50 1.15 4.58 7.73
CA LYS A 50 1.55 3.44 8.54
C LYS A 50 2.86 2.84 8.03
N VAL A 51 2.98 2.67 6.72
CA VAL A 51 4.21 2.16 6.10
C VAL A 51 5.38 3.11 6.39
N ARG A 52 5.18 4.41 6.26
CA ARG A 52 6.24 5.40 6.53
C ARG A 52 6.64 5.41 8.00
N GLU A 53 5.68 5.29 8.91
CA GLU A 53 5.92 5.30 10.35
C GLU A 53 6.68 4.07 10.82
N LEU A 54 6.28 2.89 10.33
CA LEU A 54 6.84 1.62 10.78
C LEU A 54 8.05 1.17 9.98
N GLY A 55 8.22 1.68 8.76
CA GLY A 55 9.29 1.26 7.86
C GLY A 55 10.54 2.09 7.99
N GLU A 56 11.66 1.51 7.53
CA GLU A 56 12.93 2.22 7.40
C GLU A 56 13.15 2.56 5.93
N PRO A 57 13.34 3.84 5.57
CA PRO A 57 13.60 4.20 4.18
C PRO A 57 14.88 3.53 3.66
N LEU A 58 14.83 3.02 2.43
CA LEU A 58 16.00 2.47 1.76
C LEU A 58 16.62 3.54 0.86
N PRO A 59 17.96 3.49 0.63
CA PRO A 59 18.61 4.40 -0.31
C PRO A 59 18.01 4.25 -1.72
N ASP A 60 18.03 5.34 -2.49
CA ASP A 60 17.50 5.35 -3.86
C ASP A 60 18.24 4.37 -4.77
N ASP A 61 19.50 4.07 -4.48
CA ASP A 61 20.32 3.15 -5.24
C ASP A 61 20.20 1.69 -4.77
N SER A 62 19.28 1.41 -3.85
CA SER A 62 19.04 0.05 -3.41
C SER A 62 18.48 -0.79 -4.57
N LEU A 63 19.05 -1.98 -4.76
CA LEU A 63 18.63 -2.89 -5.83
C LEU A 63 17.74 -4.02 -5.30
N GLU A 64 17.27 -3.92 -4.06
CA GLU A 64 16.41 -4.94 -3.50
C GLU A 64 15.04 -4.95 -4.19
N PRO A 65 14.54 -6.14 -4.59
CA PRO A 65 13.21 -6.23 -5.20
C PRO A 65 12.13 -5.91 -4.19
N SER A 66 11.09 -5.21 -4.65
CA SER A 66 9.93 -4.92 -3.81
C SER A 66 8.99 -6.11 -3.76
N GLU A 67 8.60 -6.53 -2.56
CA GLU A 67 7.62 -7.60 -2.36
C GLU A 67 6.20 -7.07 -2.50
N LEU A 68 6.01 -5.77 -2.27
CA LEU A 68 4.72 -5.11 -2.30
C LEU A 68 4.88 -3.74 -2.92
N ILE A 69 3.95 -3.37 -3.80
CA ILE A 69 3.92 -2.04 -4.44
C ILE A 69 2.61 -1.37 -4.06
N LEU A 70 2.71 -0.18 -3.46
CA LEU A 70 1.56 0.62 -3.06
C LEU A 70 1.40 1.82 -3.99
N PRO A 71 0.16 2.30 -4.21
CA PRO A 71 -0.07 3.47 -5.05
C PRO A 71 0.48 4.74 -4.42
N ALA A 72 0.72 5.75 -5.26
CA ALA A 72 1.13 7.07 -4.79
C ALA A 72 0.01 7.74 -3.98
N PRO A 73 0.36 8.70 -3.09
CA PRO A 73 -0.67 9.39 -2.28
C PRO A 73 -1.73 10.11 -3.12
N GLY A 74 -1.39 10.54 -4.32
CA GLY A 74 -2.31 11.23 -5.22
C GLY A 74 -3.02 10.32 -6.21
N ALA A 75 -2.89 9.00 -6.09
CA ALA A 75 -3.52 8.07 -7.00
C ALA A 75 -5.06 8.15 -6.91
N THR A 76 -5.72 8.03 -8.05
CA THR A 76 -7.17 8.01 -8.10
C THR A 76 -7.70 6.61 -7.84
N MET A 77 -8.99 6.52 -7.50
CA MET A 77 -9.66 5.24 -7.34
C MET A 77 -9.57 4.37 -8.60
N GLU A 78 -9.66 5.00 -9.77
CA GLU A 78 -9.58 4.27 -11.05
C GLU A 78 -8.19 3.67 -11.26
N GLU A 79 -7.14 4.43 -10.95
CA GLU A 79 -5.76 3.94 -11.03
C GLU A 79 -5.53 2.77 -10.10
N VAL A 80 -6.02 2.88 -8.86
CA VAL A 80 -5.87 1.81 -7.88
C VAL A 80 -6.69 0.59 -8.26
N ARG A 81 -7.87 0.79 -8.84
CA ARG A 81 -8.72 -0.30 -9.32
C ARG A 81 -7.99 -1.16 -10.37
N GLU A 82 -7.20 -0.53 -11.22
CA GLU A 82 -6.39 -1.25 -12.21
C GLU A 82 -5.25 -2.04 -11.57
N MET A 83 -4.75 -1.58 -10.41
CA MET A 83 -3.69 -2.27 -9.68
C MET A 83 -4.23 -3.43 -8.82
N LEU A 84 -5.50 -3.36 -8.42
CA LEU A 84 -6.10 -4.37 -7.56
C LEU A 84 -6.50 -5.61 -8.35
N ASP A 85 -6.30 -6.76 -7.73
CA ASP A 85 -6.93 -8.01 -8.17
C ASP A 85 -7.96 -8.41 -7.11
N ASP A 86 -8.47 -9.63 -7.17
CA ASP A 86 -9.49 -10.12 -6.25
C ASP A 86 -8.99 -10.21 -4.80
N GLU A 87 -7.68 -10.22 -4.60
CA GLU A 87 -7.06 -10.34 -3.28
C GLU A 87 -6.58 -9.01 -2.72
N GLY A 88 -6.68 -7.91 -3.48
CA GLY A 88 -6.21 -6.60 -3.08
C GLY A 88 -4.76 -6.34 -3.51
N LEU A 89 -4.12 -5.33 -2.89
CA LEU A 89 -2.73 -4.96 -3.19
C LEU A 89 -1.72 -5.89 -2.52
N ILE A 90 -2.10 -6.46 -1.38
CA ILE A 90 -1.25 -7.35 -0.59
C ILE A 90 -1.65 -8.78 -0.92
N PRO A 91 -0.73 -9.59 -1.46
CA PRO A 91 -1.06 -10.98 -1.78
C PRO A 91 -1.33 -11.78 -0.50
N SER A 92 -2.33 -12.65 -0.57
CA SER A 92 -2.66 -13.54 0.54
C SER A 92 -1.53 -14.55 0.76
N PRO A 93 -1.21 -14.88 2.01
CA PRO A 93 -0.18 -15.87 2.31
C PRO A 93 -0.58 -17.27 1.87
#